data_b884326d05233ccfebbe5e2726f9f5c0
#
_entry.id   b884326d05233ccfebbe5e2726f9f5c0
#
_cell.length_a   1.000
_cell.length_b   1.000
_cell.length_c   1.000
_cell.angle_alpha   90.00
_cell.angle_beta   90.00
_cell.angle_gamma   90.00
#
_symmetry.space_group_name_H-M   'P 1'
#
loop_
_entity.id
_entity.type
_entity.pdbx_description
1 polymer ?
#
loop_
_entity_poly.entity_id
_entity_poly.type
_entity_poly.pdbx_seq_one_letter_code
_entity_poly.pdbx_strand_id
1 'polypeptide(L)'
;MKFIPFTLSALAGGLVAALLVVMLLRPAPPADVHPVRRSPGEYYPAAAPVAETAPLPDLPAAAVDLRLAARRATPTVVHVDARVEGRDRATVKALFGREESSGTLGGEGSGVIYSADGYIVTNYHVVQAADNITVTTADRRRFPATVVGTEPKTDLAVLKIDARNLPFLELADSDAAEPGQWVLAVGSPLGLVSTVTAGIVSAKGRNLSLLRDPDAIESFIQTDAAVNPGNSGGPLVDTEGRLLGINTAIASRTGRFQGYSFAIPSELVKRIVDDIIQYGSYRRAIMGVEISSLMPADQQRLGLRDRTEGVIVDAIFPGGAAETAGLRVNDLIVAVDGRPVRDLPDLTEIIGRARPGDRLRMTVVRENKSRELTIDLLPAGN
;
A
#
# COMPACT_ATOMS: atom_id res chain seq x y z
N MET A 1 2.13 -25.04 -75.72
CA MET A 1 1.10 -23.97 -75.46
C MET A 1 -0.03 -24.51 -74.61
N LYS A 2 0.09 -24.56 -73.28
CA LYS A 2 -1.02 -24.96 -72.35
C LYS A 2 -0.82 -24.41 -70.91
N PHE A 3 -0.21 -23.24 -70.71
CA PHE A 3 0.00 -22.64 -69.39
C PHE A 3 -0.83 -21.39 -69.09
N ILE A 4 -1.61 -20.88 -70.05
CA ILE A 4 -2.37 -19.60 -69.89
C ILE A 4 -3.62 -19.73 -69.01
N PRO A 5 -4.39 -20.83 -68.92
CA PRO A 5 -5.60 -20.88 -68.09
C PRO A 5 -5.30 -20.95 -66.58
N PHE A 6 -4.12 -21.46 -66.14
CA PHE A 6 -3.80 -21.60 -64.72
C PHE A 6 -3.40 -20.27 -64.07
N THR A 7 -2.79 -19.37 -64.80
CA THR A 7 -2.40 -18.05 -64.28
C THR A 7 -3.58 -17.10 -64.13
N LEU A 8 -4.61 -17.22 -65.00
CA LEU A 8 -5.83 -16.41 -64.89
C LEU A 8 -6.69 -16.81 -63.67
N SER A 9 -6.78 -18.10 -63.33
CA SER A 9 -7.54 -18.55 -62.15
C SER A 9 -6.81 -18.21 -60.85
N ALA A 10 -5.50 -18.22 -60.81
CA ALA A 10 -4.74 -17.77 -59.62
C ALA A 10 -4.86 -16.28 -59.37
N LEU A 11 -4.88 -15.45 -60.41
CA LEU A 11 -5.12 -13.99 -60.31
C LEU A 11 -6.57 -13.67 -59.85
N ALA A 12 -7.57 -14.40 -60.36
CA ALA A 12 -8.97 -14.19 -59.95
C ALA A 12 -9.18 -14.62 -58.50
N GLY A 13 -8.58 -15.73 -58.05
CA GLY A 13 -8.63 -16.17 -56.64
C GLY A 13 -7.96 -15.19 -55.66
N GLY A 14 -6.81 -14.64 -56.04
CA GLY A 14 -6.09 -13.62 -55.28
C GLY A 14 -6.89 -12.32 -55.12
N LEU A 15 -7.59 -11.87 -56.18
CA LEU A 15 -8.41 -10.66 -56.15
C LEU A 15 -9.65 -10.82 -55.27
N VAL A 16 -10.31 -12.00 -55.28
CA VAL A 16 -11.44 -12.31 -54.43
C VAL A 16 -11.01 -12.38 -52.94
N ALA A 17 -9.85 -13.02 -52.66
CA ALA A 17 -9.31 -13.06 -51.28
C ALA A 17 -8.95 -11.67 -50.78
N ALA A 18 -8.31 -10.82 -51.60
CA ALA A 18 -8.00 -9.43 -51.24
C ALA A 18 -9.27 -8.58 -50.98
N LEU A 19 -10.30 -8.76 -51.78
CA LEU A 19 -11.59 -8.07 -51.58
C LEU A 19 -12.30 -8.53 -50.29
N LEU A 20 -12.22 -9.81 -49.93
CA LEU A 20 -12.76 -10.35 -48.69
C LEU A 20 -12.03 -9.81 -47.47
N VAL A 21 -10.69 -9.70 -47.52
CA VAL A 21 -9.89 -9.10 -46.45
C VAL A 21 -10.22 -7.61 -46.29
N VAL A 22 -10.35 -6.86 -47.37
CA VAL A 22 -10.75 -5.44 -47.33
C VAL A 22 -12.17 -5.26 -46.79
N MET A 23 -13.10 -6.19 -47.08
CA MET A 23 -14.44 -6.15 -46.49
C MET A 23 -14.44 -6.47 -44.99
N LEU A 24 -13.61 -7.42 -44.55
CA LEU A 24 -13.50 -7.81 -43.15
C LEU A 24 -12.73 -6.77 -42.29
N LEU A 25 -11.84 -5.99 -42.92
CA LEU A 25 -11.04 -4.94 -42.26
C LEU A 25 -11.67 -3.55 -42.37
N ARG A 26 -12.90 -3.42 -42.94
CA ARG A 26 -13.61 -2.13 -42.91
C ARG A 26 -13.88 -1.78 -41.44
N PRO A 27 -13.36 -0.63 -40.94
CA PRO A 27 -13.80 -0.14 -39.64
C PRO A 27 -15.31 0.04 -39.70
N ALA A 28 -15.97 -0.41 -38.63
CA ALA A 28 -17.39 -0.16 -38.46
C ALA A 28 -17.67 1.35 -38.66
N PRO A 29 -18.71 1.74 -39.38
CA PRO A 29 -19.07 3.15 -39.49
C PRO A 29 -19.22 3.70 -38.05
N PRO A 30 -18.78 4.95 -37.81
CA PRO A 30 -18.96 5.55 -36.48
C PRO A 30 -20.45 5.44 -36.15
N ALA A 31 -20.76 4.94 -34.97
CA ALA A 31 -22.10 4.88 -34.46
C ALA A 31 -22.69 6.29 -34.58
N ASP A 32 -23.86 6.41 -35.28
CA ASP A 32 -24.59 7.65 -35.37
C ASP A 32 -24.88 8.12 -33.93
N VAL A 33 -24.11 9.05 -33.45
CA VAL A 33 -24.39 9.76 -32.20
C VAL A 33 -25.55 10.70 -32.54
N HIS A 34 -26.75 10.19 -32.40
CA HIS A 34 -27.92 11.05 -32.47
C HIS A 34 -27.76 12.09 -31.35
N PRO A 35 -27.74 13.39 -31.68
CA PRO A 35 -27.78 14.39 -30.62
C PRO A 35 -29.08 14.16 -29.85
N VAL A 36 -28.95 13.86 -28.57
CA VAL A 36 -30.11 13.79 -27.66
C VAL A 36 -30.75 15.17 -27.71
N ARG A 37 -31.84 15.27 -28.49
CA ARG A 37 -32.71 16.46 -28.45
C ARG A 37 -33.29 16.51 -27.05
N ARG A 38 -32.67 17.35 -26.21
CA ARG A 38 -33.27 17.73 -24.94
C ARG A 38 -34.55 18.48 -25.25
N SER A 39 -35.67 17.91 -24.87
CA SER A 39 -36.95 18.62 -24.89
C SER A 39 -36.84 19.81 -23.96
N PRO A 40 -37.18 21.04 -24.40
CA PRO A 40 -37.27 22.17 -23.52
C PRO A 40 -38.44 21.92 -22.57
N GLY A 41 -38.18 21.58 -21.31
CA GLY A 41 -39.26 21.43 -20.33
C GLY A 41 -39.07 20.34 -19.25
N GLU A 42 -38.03 19.51 -19.27
CA GLU A 42 -37.75 18.70 -18.08
C GLU A 42 -37.12 19.58 -16.99
N TYR A 43 -38.04 20.12 -16.19
CA TYR A 43 -37.70 20.81 -14.93
C TYR A 43 -37.21 19.73 -13.94
N TYR A 44 -35.93 19.63 -13.74
CA TYR A 44 -35.42 18.96 -12.53
C TYR A 44 -35.93 19.77 -11.36
N PRO A 45 -36.68 19.18 -10.41
CA PRO A 45 -36.99 19.92 -9.18
C PRO A 45 -35.68 20.39 -8.61
N ALA A 46 -35.57 21.68 -8.35
CA ALA A 46 -34.43 22.24 -7.64
C ALA A 46 -34.19 21.36 -6.42
N ALA A 47 -32.96 20.89 -6.25
CA ALA A 47 -32.59 20.12 -5.06
C ALA A 47 -33.17 20.87 -3.86
N ALA A 48 -33.93 20.16 -3.01
CA ALA A 48 -34.48 20.75 -1.81
C ALA A 48 -33.32 21.51 -1.12
N PRO A 49 -33.54 22.76 -0.68
CA PRO A 49 -32.48 23.49 -0.02
C PRO A 49 -31.96 22.59 1.11
N VAL A 50 -30.66 22.28 1.07
CA VAL A 50 -29.98 21.61 2.18
C VAL A 50 -30.34 22.45 3.39
N ALA A 51 -31.01 21.83 4.38
CA ALA A 51 -31.37 22.52 5.63
C ALA A 51 -30.11 23.25 6.07
N GLU A 52 -30.22 24.55 6.24
CA GLU A 52 -29.13 25.43 6.69
C GLU A 52 -28.65 24.84 8.01
N THR A 53 -27.56 24.06 7.93
CA THR A 53 -26.90 23.55 9.14
C THR A 53 -26.52 24.77 9.95
N ALA A 54 -26.79 24.77 11.26
CA ALA A 54 -26.44 25.83 12.17
C ALA A 54 -25.03 26.37 11.81
N PRO A 55 -24.83 27.71 11.80
CA PRO A 55 -23.54 28.27 11.42
C PRO A 55 -22.46 27.61 12.27
N LEU A 56 -21.49 27.00 11.58
CA LEU A 56 -20.27 26.52 12.23
C LEU A 56 -19.70 27.69 13.00
N PRO A 57 -19.31 27.54 14.29
CA PRO A 57 -18.66 28.60 15.03
C PRO A 57 -17.53 29.14 14.16
N ASP A 58 -17.40 30.48 14.11
CA ASP A 58 -16.30 31.16 13.43
C ASP A 58 -14.96 30.61 13.97
N LEU A 59 -14.50 29.52 13.34
CA LEU A 59 -13.12 29.11 13.48
C LEU A 59 -12.34 30.18 12.72
N PRO A 60 -11.37 30.86 13.36
CA PRO A 60 -10.46 31.70 12.60
C PRO A 60 -9.91 30.80 11.49
N ALA A 61 -10.03 31.24 10.25
CA ALA A 61 -9.46 30.57 9.09
C ALA A 61 -7.92 30.66 9.23
N ALA A 62 -7.37 29.92 10.18
CA ALA A 62 -5.95 29.66 10.28
C ALA A 62 -5.63 28.76 9.08
N ALA A 63 -5.14 29.35 8.00
CA ALA A 63 -4.57 28.61 6.90
C ALA A 63 -3.60 27.60 7.52
N VAL A 64 -3.78 26.29 7.19
CA VAL A 64 -2.90 25.24 7.72
C VAL A 64 -1.48 25.53 7.21
N ASP A 65 -0.59 25.92 8.11
CA ASP A 65 0.80 26.20 7.78
C ASP A 65 1.64 24.93 7.89
N LEU A 66 1.87 24.29 6.74
CA LEU A 66 2.62 23.05 6.64
C LEU A 66 4.15 23.27 6.61
N ARG A 67 4.63 24.52 6.64
CA ARG A 67 6.08 24.82 6.55
C ARG A 67 6.86 24.26 7.73
N LEU A 68 6.27 24.23 8.93
CA LEU A 68 6.93 23.65 10.10
C LEU A 68 7.14 22.13 9.91
N ALA A 69 6.09 21.41 9.47
CA ALA A 69 6.18 19.98 9.19
C ALA A 69 7.24 19.68 8.13
N ALA A 70 7.24 20.44 7.02
CA ALA A 70 8.24 20.30 5.97
C ALA A 70 9.67 20.54 6.49
N ARG A 71 9.89 21.60 7.29
CA ARG A 71 11.21 21.90 7.89
C ARG A 71 11.72 20.81 8.82
N ARG A 72 10.83 20.14 9.56
CA ARG A 72 11.19 19.02 10.45
C ARG A 72 11.47 17.75 9.66
N ALA A 73 10.65 17.45 8.66
CA ALA A 73 10.77 16.20 7.89
C ALA A 73 11.93 16.21 6.88
N THR A 74 12.11 17.29 6.12
CA THR A 74 13.10 17.34 5.02
C THR A 74 14.53 16.93 5.42
N PRO A 75 15.11 17.36 6.56
CA PRO A 75 16.47 16.98 6.94
C PRO A 75 16.62 15.48 7.28
N THR A 76 15.54 14.79 7.57
CA THR A 76 15.52 13.36 7.98
C THR A 76 15.38 12.41 6.81
N VAL A 77 15.09 12.94 5.61
CA VAL A 77 14.88 12.13 4.41
C VAL A 77 16.20 11.94 3.68
N VAL A 78 16.46 10.72 3.29
CA VAL A 78 17.64 10.32 2.54
C VAL A 78 17.25 9.77 1.16
N HIS A 79 18.16 9.92 0.22
CA HIS A 79 18.10 9.21 -1.06
C HIS A 79 18.78 7.84 -0.91
N VAL A 80 18.14 6.80 -1.41
CA VAL A 80 18.63 5.43 -1.41
C VAL A 80 18.89 5.01 -2.85
N ASP A 81 20.16 4.77 -3.19
CA ASP A 81 20.63 4.24 -4.48
C ASP A 81 21.09 2.79 -4.27
N ALA A 82 20.32 1.85 -4.76
CA ALA A 82 20.54 0.42 -4.61
C ALA A 82 20.96 -0.18 -5.96
N ARG A 83 22.18 -0.69 -6.08
CA ARG A 83 22.77 -1.18 -7.33
C ARG A 83 22.91 -2.68 -7.35
N VAL A 84 22.65 -3.25 -8.52
CA VAL A 84 22.82 -4.66 -8.80
C VAL A 84 24.03 -4.83 -9.73
N GLU A 85 25.03 -5.61 -9.31
CA GLU A 85 26.23 -5.86 -10.09
C GLU A 85 26.12 -7.20 -10.85
N GLY A 86 26.73 -7.26 -12.06
CA GLY A 86 26.94 -8.51 -12.79
C GLY A 86 25.69 -9.20 -13.35
N ARG A 87 24.51 -8.60 -13.22
CA ARG A 87 23.25 -9.15 -13.79
C ARG A 87 22.90 -8.48 -15.11
N ASP A 88 22.28 -9.23 -16.02
CA ASP A 88 21.80 -8.69 -17.28
C ASP A 88 20.54 -7.78 -17.06
N ARG A 89 20.30 -6.90 -18.05
CA ARG A 89 19.15 -5.97 -18.02
C ARG A 89 17.80 -6.68 -17.92
N ALA A 90 17.67 -7.88 -18.48
CA ALA A 90 16.41 -8.64 -18.46
C ALA A 90 16.10 -9.14 -17.04
N THR A 91 17.12 -9.61 -16.32
CA THR A 91 16.99 -10.02 -14.91
C THR A 91 16.60 -8.84 -14.02
N VAL A 92 17.23 -7.67 -14.21
CA VAL A 92 16.91 -6.48 -13.43
C VAL A 92 15.53 -5.93 -13.75
N LYS A 93 15.12 -5.90 -15.02
CA LYS A 93 13.75 -5.58 -15.44
C LYS A 93 12.72 -6.51 -14.79
N ALA A 94 13.02 -7.81 -14.70
CA ALA A 94 12.14 -8.78 -14.05
C ALA A 94 12.01 -8.52 -12.53
N LEU A 95 13.08 -8.05 -11.87
CA LEU A 95 13.09 -7.78 -10.43
C LEU A 95 12.42 -6.44 -10.07
N PHE A 96 12.65 -5.36 -10.85
CA PHE A 96 12.23 -3.99 -10.53
C PHE A 96 11.09 -3.47 -11.40
N GLY A 97 10.67 -4.23 -12.44
CA GLY A 97 9.51 -3.88 -13.28
C GLY A 97 9.69 -2.64 -14.17
N ARG A 98 10.90 -2.10 -14.31
CA ARG A 98 11.20 -0.88 -15.07
C ARG A 98 12.11 -1.10 -16.25
N GLU A 99 11.86 -0.36 -17.35
CA GLU A 99 12.84 -0.12 -18.41
C GLU A 99 13.65 1.12 -18.03
N GLU A 100 14.87 0.93 -17.54
CA GLU A 100 15.76 2.03 -17.28
C GLU A 100 16.46 2.48 -18.57
N SER A 101 16.35 3.76 -18.87
CA SER A 101 17.00 4.41 -20.02
C SER A 101 18.46 4.79 -19.77
N SER A 102 18.95 4.69 -18.53
CA SER A 102 20.33 5.04 -18.15
C SER A 102 20.99 3.91 -17.36
N GLY A 103 22.00 3.36 -17.89
CA GLY A 103 23.05 2.41 -17.51
C GLY A 103 23.26 1.89 -16.08
N THR A 104 22.47 2.22 -15.09
CA THR A 104 22.60 1.74 -13.73
C THR A 104 21.46 0.76 -13.44
N LEU A 105 21.81 -0.50 -13.17
CA LEU A 105 20.87 -1.56 -12.86
C LEU A 105 20.62 -1.53 -11.34
N GLY A 106 19.38 -1.19 -10.91
CA GLY A 106 19.07 -1.18 -9.47
C GLY A 106 17.79 -0.43 -9.10
N GLY A 107 17.50 -0.40 -7.82
CA GLY A 107 16.40 0.34 -7.22
C GLY A 107 16.81 1.76 -6.82
N GLU A 108 15.94 2.73 -6.99
CA GLU A 108 16.11 4.10 -6.51
C GLU A 108 14.88 4.50 -5.70
N GLY A 109 15.09 5.08 -4.54
CA GLY A 109 14.02 5.49 -3.66
C GLY A 109 14.47 6.47 -2.58
N SER A 110 13.64 6.60 -1.59
CA SER A 110 13.91 7.39 -0.38
C SER A 110 14.03 6.50 0.83
N GLY A 111 14.53 7.07 1.90
CA GLY A 111 14.48 6.50 3.24
C GLY A 111 14.25 7.60 4.27
N VAL A 112 13.90 7.21 5.47
CA VAL A 112 13.80 8.12 6.61
C VAL A 112 14.77 7.69 7.70
N ILE A 113 15.53 8.63 8.23
CA ILE A 113 16.41 8.40 9.37
C ILE A 113 15.54 8.11 10.58
N TYR A 114 15.66 6.88 11.10
CA TYR A 114 14.87 6.38 12.23
C TYR A 114 15.51 6.69 13.57
N SER A 115 16.85 6.74 13.61
CA SER A 115 17.59 7.05 14.83
C SER A 115 18.86 7.84 14.56
N ALA A 116 19.31 8.58 15.58
CA ALA A 116 20.48 9.48 15.49
C ALA A 116 21.81 8.75 15.20
N ASP A 117 21.89 7.46 15.43
CA ASP A 117 23.07 6.61 15.21
C ASP A 117 23.10 5.95 13.81
N GLY A 118 22.13 6.27 12.94
CA GLY A 118 22.20 5.91 11.52
C GLY A 118 21.37 4.72 11.08
N TYR A 119 20.36 4.30 11.84
CA TYR A 119 19.32 3.41 11.32
C TYR A 119 18.38 4.19 10.40
N ILE A 120 18.06 3.59 9.26
CA ILE A 120 17.22 4.18 8.22
C ILE A 120 16.17 3.16 7.82
N VAL A 121 14.93 3.61 7.71
CA VAL A 121 13.81 2.81 7.20
C VAL A 121 13.57 3.17 5.74
N THR A 122 13.36 2.16 4.91
CA THR A 122 12.96 2.29 3.51
C THR A 122 12.03 1.15 3.11
N ASN A 123 11.60 1.09 1.86
CA ASN A 123 10.85 -0.05 1.36
C ASN A 123 11.77 -1.21 0.97
N TYR A 124 11.28 -2.44 1.13
CA TYR A 124 11.97 -3.64 0.70
C TYR A 124 12.21 -3.65 -0.81
N HIS A 125 11.19 -3.27 -1.61
CA HIS A 125 11.32 -3.25 -3.07
C HIS A 125 12.38 -2.27 -3.59
N VAL A 126 12.80 -1.26 -2.79
CA VAL A 126 13.88 -0.33 -3.15
C VAL A 126 15.25 -1.01 -3.08
N VAL A 127 15.43 -1.92 -2.11
CA VAL A 127 16.73 -2.53 -1.81
C VAL A 127 16.83 -4.02 -2.16
N GLN A 128 15.73 -4.63 -2.59
CA GLN A 128 15.72 -6.06 -2.91
C GLN A 128 16.78 -6.39 -3.97
N ALA A 129 17.52 -7.49 -3.75
CA ALA A 129 18.55 -7.99 -4.63
C ALA A 129 19.70 -7.00 -4.96
N ALA A 130 19.85 -5.91 -4.21
CA ALA A 130 20.98 -4.98 -4.36
C ALA A 130 22.25 -5.58 -3.77
N ASP A 131 23.35 -5.47 -4.52
CA ASP A 131 24.68 -5.86 -4.07
C ASP A 131 25.37 -4.71 -3.33
N ASN A 132 25.09 -3.46 -3.73
CA ASN A 132 25.63 -2.24 -3.11
C ASN A 132 24.53 -1.22 -2.88
N ILE A 133 24.48 -0.65 -1.68
CA ILE A 133 23.54 0.42 -1.33
C ILE A 133 24.30 1.65 -0.89
N THR A 134 23.98 2.78 -1.50
CA THR A 134 24.49 4.09 -1.12
C THR A 134 23.36 4.97 -0.62
N VAL A 135 23.52 5.54 0.56
CA VAL A 135 22.61 6.51 1.14
C VAL A 135 23.20 7.91 1.00
N THR A 136 22.41 8.85 0.48
CA THR A 136 22.78 10.27 0.43
C THR A 136 21.85 11.06 1.32
N THR A 137 22.38 11.75 2.32
CA THR A 137 21.64 12.58 3.27
C THR A 137 21.25 13.92 2.68
N ALA A 138 20.32 14.64 3.30
CA ALA A 138 19.84 15.96 2.83
C ALA A 138 20.98 16.99 2.71
N ASP A 139 22.03 16.89 3.52
CA ASP A 139 23.26 17.71 3.43
C ASP A 139 24.27 17.17 2.41
N ARG A 140 23.86 16.24 1.54
CA ARG A 140 24.62 15.67 0.41
C ARG A 140 25.82 14.80 0.81
N ARG A 141 25.94 14.37 2.06
CA ARG A 141 26.93 13.35 2.43
C ARG A 141 26.50 11.99 1.93
N ARG A 142 27.46 11.20 1.45
CA ARG A 142 27.22 9.85 0.94
C ARG A 142 27.82 8.83 1.90
N PHE A 143 27.07 7.78 2.17
CA PHE A 143 27.47 6.68 3.03
C PHE A 143 27.18 5.34 2.37
N PRO A 144 28.10 4.38 2.41
CA PRO A 144 27.73 2.99 2.14
C PRO A 144 26.76 2.54 3.23
N ALA A 145 25.73 1.80 2.85
CA ALA A 145 24.73 1.29 3.78
C ALA A 145 24.71 -0.24 3.75
N THR A 146 24.50 -0.83 4.92
CA THR A 146 24.30 -2.27 5.09
C THR A 146 22.83 -2.54 5.41
N VAL A 147 22.27 -3.63 4.86
CA VAL A 147 20.93 -4.10 5.23
C VAL A 147 21.03 -4.79 6.59
N VAL A 148 20.29 -4.28 7.58
CA VAL A 148 20.17 -4.87 8.92
C VAL A 148 19.18 -6.04 8.88
N GLY A 149 18.06 -5.84 8.18
CA GLY A 149 17.06 -6.85 7.95
C GLY A 149 15.94 -6.32 7.06
N THR A 150 15.12 -7.22 6.59
CA THR A 150 14.00 -6.92 5.68
C THR A 150 12.73 -7.66 6.10
N GLU A 151 11.58 -7.09 5.78
CA GLU A 151 10.27 -7.75 5.90
C GLU A 151 9.48 -7.58 4.59
N PRO A 152 9.63 -8.55 3.66
CA PRO A 152 8.97 -8.49 2.36
C PRO A 152 7.44 -8.46 2.42
N LYS A 153 6.85 -9.08 3.46
CA LYS A 153 5.38 -9.19 3.63
C LYS A 153 4.72 -7.88 4.08
N THR A 154 5.53 -6.85 4.38
CA THR A 154 5.08 -5.47 4.67
C THR A 154 5.78 -4.44 3.81
N ASP A 155 6.68 -4.88 2.91
CA ASP A 155 7.50 -4.00 2.08
C ASP A 155 8.40 -3.04 2.89
N LEU A 156 8.99 -3.51 4.00
CA LEU A 156 9.92 -2.73 4.84
C LEU A 156 11.34 -3.28 4.78
N ALA A 157 12.31 -2.39 4.89
CA ALA A 157 13.72 -2.70 5.08
C ALA A 157 14.37 -1.71 6.05
N VAL A 158 15.33 -2.18 6.82
CA VAL A 158 16.15 -1.37 7.73
C VAL A 158 17.58 -1.38 7.24
N LEU A 159 18.13 -0.19 7.03
CA LEU A 159 19.50 0.04 6.64
C LEU A 159 20.29 0.64 7.82
N LYS A 160 21.62 0.45 7.81
CA LYS A 160 22.54 1.07 8.75
C LYS A 160 23.67 1.76 7.99
N ILE A 161 23.91 3.02 8.36
CA ILE A 161 25.07 3.81 7.91
C ILE A 161 25.98 4.13 9.12
N ASP A 162 27.27 4.30 8.87
CA ASP A 162 28.21 4.75 9.91
C ASP A 162 28.19 6.28 10.00
N ALA A 163 27.19 6.79 10.73
CA ALA A 163 27.03 8.21 11.02
C ALA A 163 26.37 8.38 12.40
N ARG A 164 26.60 9.53 13.01
CA ARG A 164 26.08 9.86 14.34
C ARG A 164 25.51 11.27 14.36
N ASN A 165 24.68 11.56 15.36
CA ASN A 165 24.03 12.85 15.56
C ASN A 165 23.18 13.26 14.33
N LEU A 166 22.54 12.28 13.70
CA LEU A 166 21.66 12.51 12.58
C LEU A 166 20.29 13.03 13.08
N PRO A 167 19.63 13.93 12.31
CA PRO A 167 18.25 14.28 12.60
C PRO A 167 17.35 13.07 12.33
N PHE A 168 16.33 12.88 13.15
CA PHE A 168 15.33 11.81 12.99
C PHE A 168 13.94 12.33 13.35
N LEU A 169 12.88 11.61 12.94
CA LEU A 169 11.50 11.96 13.23
C LEU A 169 10.98 11.26 14.47
N GLU A 170 10.22 11.99 15.27
CA GLU A 170 9.32 11.37 16.24
C GLU A 170 8.18 10.65 15.53
N LEU A 171 7.66 9.59 16.12
CA LEU A 171 6.52 8.86 15.60
C LEU A 171 5.21 9.56 15.98
N ALA A 172 4.30 9.68 15.03
CA ALA A 172 2.91 10.01 15.29
C ALA A 172 2.13 8.71 15.58
N ASP A 173 1.05 8.82 16.32
CA ASP A 173 0.10 7.72 16.50
C ASP A 173 -0.77 7.56 15.24
N SER A 174 -0.46 6.54 14.42
CA SER A 174 -1.25 6.26 13.21
C SER A 174 -2.64 5.70 13.52
N ASP A 175 -2.91 5.22 14.72
CA ASP A 175 -4.25 4.79 15.13
C ASP A 175 -5.18 5.99 15.31
N ALA A 176 -4.64 7.09 15.84
CA ALA A 176 -5.37 8.35 16.04
C ALA A 176 -5.58 9.16 14.75
N ALA A 177 -4.93 8.78 13.64
CA ALA A 177 -5.12 9.49 12.38
C ALA A 177 -6.55 9.32 11.86
N GLU A 178 -7.13 10.41 11.35
CA GLU A 178 -8.52 10.43 10.85
C GLU A 178 -8.56 10.91 9.39
N PRO A 179 -9.52 10.40 8.57
CA PRO A 179 -9.79 10.95 7.26
C PRO A 179 -10.08 12.46 7.33
N GLY A 180 -9.44 13.22 6.42
CA GLY A 180 -9.48 14.68 6.42
C GLY A 180 -8.29 15.36 7.12
N GLN A 181 -7.50 14.63 7.89
CA GLN A 181 -6.28 15.15 8.53
C GLN A 181 -5.22 15.49 7.48
N TRP A 182 -4.64 16.69 7.54
CA TRP A 182 -3.55 17.10 6.66
C TRP A 182 -2.28 16.29 6.89
N VAL A 183 -1.63 15.93 5.78
CA VAL A 183 -0.36 15.18 5.78
C VAL A 183 0.57 15.70 4.69
N LEU A 184 1.88 15.47 4.86
CA LEU A 184 2.89 15.69 3.86
C LEU A 184 3.57 14.36 3.50
N ALA A 185 3.69 14.08 2.22
CA ALA A 185 4.57 13.03 1.73
C ALA A 185 5.91 13.67 1.31
N VAL A 186 7.01 13.14 1.84
CA VAL A 186 8.35 13.66 1.56
C VAL A 186 9.21 12.58 0.94
N GLY A 187 10.00 12.95 -0.05
CA GLY A 187 10.92 12.04 -0.72
C GLY A 187 12.13 12.78 -1.28
N SER A 188 13.14 12.03 -1.70
CA SER A 188 14.37 12.55 -2.30
C SER A 188 14.62 11.90 -3.68
N PRO A 189 13.72 12.13 -4.66
CA PRO A 189 13.85 11.52 -5.97
C PRO A 189 15.10 12.03 -6.69
N LEU A 190 15.77 11.16 -7.44
CA LEU A 190 16.92 11.48 -8.29
C LEU A 190 18.11 12.12 -7.54
N GLY A 191 18.23 11.88 -6.23
CA GLY A 191 19.28 12.53 -5.41
C GLY A 191 19.17 14.04 -5.34
N LEU A 192 18.01 14.60 -5.73
CA LEU A 192 17.70 16.03 -5.61
C LEU A 192 17.35 16.37 -4.15
N VAL A 193 17.35 17.67 -3.83
CA VAL A 193 16.84 18.15 -2.53
C VAL A 193 15.41 17.66 -2.35
N SER A 194 15.09 17.21 -1.15
CA SER A 194 13.79 16.58 -0.78
C SER A 194 12.59 17.31 -1.40
N THR A 195 11.73 16.52 -2.04
CA THR A 195 10.46 16.99 -2.60
C THR A 195 9.35 16.76 -1.57
N VAL A 196 8.52 17.77 -1.37
CA VAL A 196 7.39 17.75 -0.43
C VAL A 196 6.10 17.90 -1.22
N THR A 197 5.14 17.01 -0.97
CA THR A 197 3.78 17.11 -1.47
C THR A 197 2.80 17.10 -0.30
N ALA A 198 1.67 17.78 -0.44
CA ALA A 198 0.64 17.87 0.60
C ALA A 198 -0.66 17.23 0.15
N GLY A 199 -1.40 16.70 1.09
CA GLY A 199 -2.72 16.11 0.92
C GLY A 199 -3.35 15.84 2.27
N ILE A 200 -4.35 14.95 2.28
CA ILE A 200 -5.04 14.51 3.48
C ILE A 200 -4.95 13.00 3.64
N VAL A 201 -5.19 12.52 4.84
CA VAL A 201 -5.58 11.12 5.04
C VAL A 201 -6.92 10.92 4.35
N SER A 202 -6.97 10.11 3.28
CA SER A 202 -8.20 9.85 2.53
C SER A 202 -8.97 8.66 3.12
N ALA A 203 -8.25 7.66 3.64
CA ALA A 203 -8.81 6.46 4.29
C ALA A 203 -7.72 5.75 5.09
N LYS A 204 -8.12 4.75 5.89
CA LYS A 204 -7.24 3.83 6.61
C LYS A 204 -7.66 2.39 6.35
N GLY A 205 -6.79 1.44 6.66
CA GLY A 205 -7.09 0.02 6.54
C GLY A 205 -7.25 -0.43 5.08
N ARG A 206 -6.51 0.15 4.12
CA ARG A 206 -6.62 -0.25 2.72
C ARG A 206 -5.77 -1.46 2.42
N ASN A 207 -6.42 -2.50 1.87
CA ASN A 207 -5.76 -3.64 1.24
C ASN A 207 -5.85 -3.48 -0.29
N LEU A 208 -4.75 -3.64 -0.97
CA LEU A 208 -4.64 -3.46 -2.42
C LEU A 208 -4.24 -4.75 -3.13
N SER A 209 -3.94 -5.81 -2.37
CA SER A 209 -3.38 -7.07 -2.88
C SER A 209 -2.12 -6.85 -3.75
N LEU A 210 -1.28 -5.91 -3.34
CA LEU A 210 -0.03 -5.56 -4.03
C LEU A 210 1.07 -6.55 -3.71
N LEU A 211 1.15 -6.97 -2.46
CA LEU A 211 2.09 -7.98 -1.99
C LEU A 211 1.50 -9.35 -2.29
N ARG A 212 2.15 -10.10 -3.17
CA ARG A 212 1.63 -11.39 -3.68
C ARG A 212 1.69 -12.55 -2.66
N ASP A 213 2.08 -12.26 -1.43
CA ASP A 213 2.15 -13.24 -0.35
C ASP A 213 0.77 -13.32 0.35
N PRO A 214 0.18 -14.51 0.52
CA PRO A 214 -1.08 -14.68 1.24
C PRO A 214 -1.05 -14.14 2.67
N ASP A 215 0.14 -14.15 3.27
CA ASP A 215 0.37 -13.67 4.63
C ASP A 215 0.80 -12.20 4.67
N ALA A 216 0.71 -11.45 3.58
CA ALA A 216 1.06 -10.03 3.57
C ALA A 216 0.21 -9.24 4.57
N ILE A 217 0.83 -8.25 5.20
CA ILE A 217 0.13 -7.30 6.07
C ILE A 217 -0.07 -6.03 5.26
N GLU A 218 -1.25 -5.89 4.68
CA GLU A 218 -1.66 -4.72 3.94
C GLU A 218 -2.79 -4.01 4.71
N SER A 219 -2.43 -2.98 5.48
CA SER A 219 -3.35 -2.07 6.17
C SER A 219 -2.83 -0.65 5.96
N PHE A 220 -2.96 -0.15 4.73
CA PHE A 220 -2.35 1.12 4.37
C PHE A 220 -3.17 2.33 4.78
N ILE A 221 -2.47 3.43 5.11
CA ILE A 221 -3.03 4.78 5.10
C ILE A 221 -3.10 5.22 3.64
N GLN A 222 -4.29 5.58 3.15
CA GLN A 222 -4.49 6.18 1.84
C GLN A 222 -4.41 7.71 1.98
N THR A 223 -3.72 8.35 1.03
CA THR A 223 -3.63 9.82 0.92
C THR A 223 -3.70 10.28 -0.53
N ASP A 224 -4.13 11.51 -0.76
CA ASP A 224 -4.05 12.21 -2.04
C ASP A 224 -2.80 13.08 -2.16
N ALA A 225 -1.93 13.12 -1.15
CA ALA A 225 -0.58 13.65 -1.29
C ALA A 225 0.15 12.89 -2.41
N ALA A 226 0.69 13.62 -3.40
CA ALA A 226 1.26 13.01 -4.59
C ALA A 226 2.55 12.23 -4.26
N VAL A 227 2.50 10.92 -4.40
CA VAL A 227 3.67 10.03 -4.36
C VAL A 227 3.98 9.57 -5.78
N ASN A 228 5.23 9.68 -6.18
CA ASN A 228 5.73 9.22 -7.47
C ASN A 228 6.99 8.35 -7.25
N PRO A 229 7.46 7.63 -8.28
CA PRO A 229 8.73 6.92 -8.22
C PRO A 229 9.86 7.82 -7.69
N GLY A 230 10.57 7.33 -6.66
CA GLY A 230 11.57 8.07 -5.91
C GLY A 230 11.11 8.53 -4.52
N ASN A 231 9.79 8.67 -4.27
CA ASN A 231 9.26 8.96 -2.92
C ASN A 231 9.04 7.69 -2.08
N SER A 232 9.03 6.50 -2.69
CA SER A 232 8.91 5.21 -1.98
C SER A 232 10.01 5.07 -0.93
N GLY A 233 9.64 4.68 0.29
CA GLY A 233 10.53 4.61 1.45
C GLY A 233 10.68 5.92 2.23
N GLY A 234 10.23 7.06 1.67
CA GLY A 234 10.18 8.34 2.37
C GLY A 234 9.00 8.43 3.35
N PRO A 235 9.02 9.40 4.28
CA PRO A 235 7.98 9.55 5.29
C PRO A 235 6.69 10.18 4.75
N LEU A 236 5.56 9.71 5.27
CA LEU A 236 4.32 10.45 5.38
C LEU A 236 4.31 11.07 6.79
N VAL A 237 4.17 12.39 6.89
CA VAL A 237 4.20 13.09 8.19
C VAL A 237 2.90 13.86 8.44
N ASP A 238 2.58 14.05 9.73
CA ASP A 238 1.47 14.90 10.16
C ASP A 238 1.83 16.40 10.09
N THR A 239 0.91 17.27 10.49
CA THR A 239 1.10 18.72 10.50
C THR A 239 2.16 19.21 11.47
N GLU A 240 2.55 18.38 12.43
CA GLU A 240 3.63 18.65 13.39
C GLU A 240 4.98 18.13 12.91
N GLY A 241 5.01 17.42 11.78
CA GLY A 241 6.22 16.83 11.20
C GLY A 241 6.63 15.53 11.86
N ARG A 242 5.72 14.81 12.54
CA ARG A 242 5.95 13.49 13.10
C ARG A 242 5.66 12.42 12.06
N LEU A 243 6.39 11.32 12.10
CA LEU A 243 6.25 10.20 11.17
C LEU A 243 4.93 9.48 11.37
N LEU A 244 3.99 9.62 10.42
CA LEU A 244 2.69 8.96 10.40
C LEU A 244 2.73 7.63 9.64
N GLY A 245 3.64 7.48 8.70
CA GLY A 245 3.83 6.26 7.92
C GLY A 245 5.00 6.33 6.95
N ILE A 246 5.26 5.21 6.26
CA ILE A 246 6.26 5.10 5.19
C ILE A 246 5.54 4.99 3.84
N ASN A 247 5.77 5.93 2.94
CA ASN A 247 5.22 5.90 1.58
C ASN A 247 5.71 4.65 0.84
N THR A 248 4.82 3.85 0.27
CA THR A 248 5.20 2.60 -0.39
C THR A 248 4.68 2.45 -1.80
N ALA A 249 3.41 2.73 -2.04
CA ALA A 249 2.76 2.38 -3.29
C ALA A 249 1.85 3.49 -3.81
N ILE A 250 1.53 3.38 -5.10
CA ILE A 250 0.46 4.12 -5.76
C ILE A 250 -0.48 3.14 -6.45
N ALA A 251 -1.80 3.33 -6.32
CA ALA A 251 -2.75 2.62 -7.17
C ALA A 251 -2.76 3.31 -8.55
N SER A 252 -2.03 2.76 -9.51
CA SER A 252 -1.88 3.37 -10.82
C SER A 252 -1.70 2.33 -11.91
N ARG A 253 -2.42 2.49 -13.02
CA ARG A 253 -2.21 1.70 -14.24
C ARG A 253 -1.05 2.23 -15.09
N THR A 254 -0.60 3.46 -14.85
CA THR A 254 0.43 4.14 -15.63
C THR A 254 1.78 4.22 -14.92
N GLY A 255 1.87 3.75 -13.66
CA GLY A 255 3.05 3.89 -12.80
C GLY A 255 3.29 5.33 -12.30
N ARG A 256 2.31 6.23 -12.47
CA ARG A 256 2.37 7.62 -11.98
C ARG A 256 1.17 7.90 -11.09
N PHE A 257 1.28 8.88 -10.20
CA PHE A 257 0.21 9.33 -9.32
C PHE A 257 -1.09 9.66 -10.09
N GLN A 258 -2.20 9.09 -9.62
CA GLN A 258 -3.55 9.28 -10.17
C GLN A 258 -4.58 9.59 -9.06
N GLY A 259 -4.15 10.25 -7.99
CA GLY A 259 -5.03 10.63 -6.87
C GLY A 259 -5.01 9.64 -5.68
N TYR A 260 -4.26 8.55 -5.76
CA TYR A 260 -4.21 7.54 -4.72
C TYR A 260 -2.77 7.15 -4.41
N SER A 261 -2.34 7.46 -3.20
CA SER A 261 -1.05 7.06 -2.62
C SER A 261 -1.29 6.30 -1.32
N PHE A 262 -0.32 5.48 -0.93
CA PHE A 262 -0.44 4.58 0.21
C PHE A 262 0.83 4.61 1.05
N ALA A 263 0.64 4.56 2.36
CA ALA A 263 1.73 4.51 3.33
C ALA A 263 1.49 3.41 4.37
N ILE A 264 2.57 2.76 4.79
CA ILE A 264 2.57 1.77 5.88
C ILE A 264 2.45 2.54 7.19
N PRO A 265 1.46 2.24 8.07
CA PRO A 265 1.24 2.99 9.31
C PRO A 265 2.44 2.98 10.26
N SER A 266 2.70 4.09 10.94
CA SER A 266 3.84 4.26 11.85
C SER A 266 3.90 3.25 12.98
N GLU A 267 2.77 2.84 13.54
CA GLU A 267 2.73 1.84 14.61
C GLU A 267 3.18 0.45 14.13
N LEU A 268 2.80 0.06 12.89
CA LEU A 268 3.31 -1.16 12.26
C LEU A 268 4.79 -1.04 11.91
N VAL A 269 5.21 0.12 11.36
CA VAL A 269 6.62 0.41 11.07
C VAL A 269 7.45 0.27 12.32
N LYS A 270 7.05 0.94 13.42
CA LYS A 270 7.75 0.87 14.71
C LYS A 270 7.96 -0.56 15.17
N ARG A 271 6.88 -1.35 15.17
CA ARG A 271 6.91 -2.74 15.63
C ARG A 271 7.91 -3.60 14.85
N ILE A 272 7.91 -3.47 13.52
CA ILE A 272 8.77 -4.25 12.63
C ILE A 272 10.22 -3.78 12.72
N VAL A 273 10.45 -2.47 12.67
CA VAL A 273 11.78 -1.87 12.68
C VAL A 273 12.51 -2.13 14.01
N ASP A 274 11.80 -1.98 15.14
CA ASP A 274 12.38 -2.26 16.46
C ASP A 274 12.84 -3.73 16.58
N ASP A 275 12.03 -4.68 16.05
CA ASP A 275 12.44 -6.09 16.03
C ASP A 275 13.64 -6.34 15.10
N ILE A 276 13.66 -5.73 13.92
CA ILE A 276 14.79 -5.87 12.98
C ILE A 276 16.07 -5.31 13.61
N ILE A 277 16.01 -4.16 14.26
CA ILE A 277 17.18 -3.57 14.94
C ILE A 277 17.66 -4.48 16.07
N GLN A 278 16.75 -5.03 16.85
CA GLN A 278 17.11 -5.81 18.04
C GLN A 278 17.51 -7.26 17.73
N TYR A 279 16.88 -7.89 16.71
CA TYR A 279 17.02 -9.33 16.46
C TYR A 279 17.53 -9.66 15.05
N GLY A 280 17.70 -8.67 14.17
CA GLY A 280 18.07 -8.85 12.78
C GLY A 280 16.90 -9.25 11.86
N SER A 281 15.73 -9.54 12.42
CA SER A 281 14.53 -9.93 11.67
C SER A 281 13.26 -9.62 12.47
N TYR A 282 12.15 -9.42 11.76
CA TYR A 282 10.83 -9.28 12.38
C TYR A 282 10.34 -10.62 12.92
N ARG A 283 9.97 -10.65 14.20
CA ARG A 283 9.42 -11.83 14.87
C ARG A 283 7.90 -11.80 14.81
N ARG A 284 7.38 -12.39 13.76
CA ARG A 284 5.95 -12.43 13.48
C ARG A 284 5.22 -13.33 14.46
N ALA A 285 4.08 -12.86 14.94
CA ALA A 285 3.10 -13.65 15.68
C ALA A 285 2.02 -14.17 14.73
N ILE A 286 1.53 -15.38 14.99
CA ILE A 286 0.47 -16.02 14.22
C ILE A 286 -0.61 -16.64 15.12
N MET A 287 -1.83 -16.72 14.60
CA MET A 287 -2.95 -17.43 15.23
C MET A 287 -3.10 -18.86 14.74
N GLY A 288 -2.68 -19.17 13.51
CA GLY A 288 -2.89 -20.46 12.88
C GLY A 288 -4.31 -20.62 12.34
N VAL A 289 -4.74 -19.67 11.48
CA VAL A 289 -6.06 -19.65 10.83
C VAL A 289 -5.97 -19.19 9.39
N GLU A 290 -6.94 -19.60 8.55
CA GLU A 290 -7.30 -18.89 7.33
C GLU A 290 -8.52 -18.02 7.61
N ILE A 291 -8.50 -16.80 7.10
CA ILE A 291 -9.50 -15.78 7.39
C ILE A 291 -9.82 -14.94 6.14
N SER A 292 -11.06 -14.48 6.06
CA SER A 292 -11.52 -13.57 5.00
C SER A 292 -12.45 -12.49 5.56
N SER A 293 -12.56 -11.38 4.82
CA SER A 293 -13.55 -10.34 5.16
C SER A 293 -14.97 -10.87 4.98
N LEU A 294 -15.89 -10.44 5.84
CA LEU A 294 -17.30 -10.80 5.76
C LEU A 294 -17.92 -10.35 4.43
N MET A 295 -18.41 -11.31 3.65
CA MET A 295 -19.08 -11.05 2.38
C MET A 295 -20.59 -11.21 2.49
N PRO A 296 -21.41 -10.61 1.59
CA PRO A 296 -22.87 -10.78 1.61
C PRO A 296 -23.34 -12.23 1.55
N ALA A 297 -22.58 -13.11 0.88
CA ALA A 297 -22.88 -14.54 0.84
C ALA A 297 -22.74 -15.20 2.21
N ASP A 298 -21.75 -14.79 3.01
CA ASP A 298 -21.53 -15.30 4.38
C ASP A 298 -22.62 -14.83 5.33
N GLN A 299 -23.06 -13.57 5.17
CA GLN A 299 -24.18 -13.04 5.95
C GLN A 299 -25.44 -13.92 5.80
N GLN A 300 -25.74 -14.36 4.58
CA GLN A 300 -26.89 -15.24 4.30
C GLN A 300 -26.64 -16.65 4.84
N ARG A 301 -25.48 -17.23 4.57
CA ARG A 301 -25.10 -18.59 4.96
C ARG A 301 -25.08 -18.78 6.46
N LEU A 302 -24.58 -17.78 7.21
CA LEU A 302 -24.39 -17.85 8.66
C LEU A 302 -25.51 -17.17 9.47
N GLY A 303 -26.53 -16.61 8.78
CA GLY A 303 -27.61 -15.90 9.43
C GLY A 303 -27.23 -14.57 10.07
N LEU A 304 -26.13 -13.94 9.60
CA LEU A 304 -25.55 -12.71 10.14
C LEU A 304 -26.09 -11.45 9.43
N ARG A 305 -27.39 -11.40 9.13
CA ARG A 305 -27.99 -10.36 8.27
C ARG A 305 -27.82 -8.93 8.81
N ASP A 306 -27.70 -8.78 10.11
CA ASP A 306 -27.54 -7.48 10.79
C ASP A 306 -26.05 -7.08 10.96
N ARG A 307 -25.12 -7.86 10.40
CA ARG A 307 -23.68 -7.62 10.47
C ARG A 307 -23.16 -7.30 9.08
N THR A 308 -22.43 -6.18 8.97
CA THR A 308 -21.82 -5.73 7.71
C THR A 308 -20.29 -5.72 7.76
N GLU A 309 -19.73 -5.90 8.95
CA GLU A 309 -18.30 -5.82 9.24
C GLU A 309 -17.83 -7.02 10.05
N GLY A 310 -16.58 -7.37 9.89
CA GLY A 310 -15.89 -8.43 10.60
C GLY A 310 -15.09 -9.35 9.69
N VAL A 311 -14.41 -10.32 10.32
CA VAL A 311 -13.55 -11.31 9.66
C VAL A 311 -14.06 -12.71 9.97
N ILE A 312 -14.30 -13.50 8.92
CA ILE A 312 -14.72 -14.89 9.02
C ILE A 312 -13.50 -15.79 9.17
N VAL A 313 -13.61 -16.78 10.04
CA VAL A 313 -12.65 -17.88 10.16
C VAL A 313 -13.03 -18.96 9.14
N ASP A 314 -12.19 -19.13 8.11
CA ASP A 314 -12.41 -20.09 7.02
C ASP A 314 -11.82 -21.46 7.35
N ALA A 315 -10.62 -21.49 7.96
CA ALA A 315 -9.98 -22.72 8.41
C ALA A 315 -9.15 -22.49 9.68
N ILE A 316 -8.87 -23.57 10.41
CA ILE A 316 -8.03 -23.57 11.60
C ILE A 316 -6.94 -24.62 11.40
N PHE A 317 -5.69 -24.20 11.60
CA PHE A 317 -4.55 -25.11 11.49
C PHE A 317 -4.35 -25.90 12.79
N PRO A 318 -4.17 -27.23 12.69
CA PRO A 318 -3.92 -28.07 13.86
C PRO A 318 -2.70 -27.63 14.66
N GLY A 319 -2.80 -27.62 15.98
CA GLY A 319 -1.73 -27.16 16.88
C GLY A 319 -1.57 -25.64 16.95
N GLY A 320 -2.39 -24.88 16.25
CA GLY A 320 -2.37 -23.42 16.26
C GLY A 320 -2.95 -22.79 17.54
N ALA A 321 -2.62 -21.52 17.77
CA ALA A 321 -3.15 -20.74 18.89
C ALA A 321 -4.67 -20.66 18.88
N ALA A 322 -5.26 -20.52 17.69
CA ALA A 322 -6.70 -20.43 17.50
C ALA A 322 -7.42 -21.71 17.90
N GLU A 323 -6.88 -22.88 17.55
CA GLU A 323 -7.43 -24.18 17.96
C GLU A 323 -7.42 -24.32 19.48
N THR A 324 -6.27 -24.01 20.11
CA THR A 324 -6.11 -24.08 21.57
C THR A 324 -7.08 -23.14 22.29
N ALA A 325 -7.34 -21.98 21.75
CA ALA A 325 -8.27 -20.99 22.29
C ALA A 325 -9.75 -21.35 22.06
N GLY A 326 -10.05 -22.40 21.30
CA GLY A 326 -11.40 -22.82 20.97
C GLY A 326 -12.12 -21.97 19.94
N LEU A 327 -11.36 -21.25 19.09
CA LEU A 327 -11.88 -20.62 17.88
C LEU A 327 -12.42 -21.72 16.94
N ARG A 328 -13.41 -21.43 16.12
CA ARG A 328 -14.05 -22.39 15.22
C ARG A 328 -14.24 -21.80 13.83
N VAL A 329 -14.27 -22.67 12.85
CA VAL A 329 -14.68 -22.32 11.49
C VAL A 329 -16.07 -21.69 11.53
N ASN A 330 -16.30 -20.64 10.74
CA ASN A 330 -17.48 -19.79 10.71
C ASN A 330 -17.68 -18.86 11.92
N ASP A 331 -16.73 -18.74 12.84
CA ASP A 331 -16.75 -17.63 13.79
C ASP A 331 -16.55 -16.31 13.03
N LEU A 332 -17.29 -15.28 13.40
CA LEU A 332 -17.08 -13.92 12.92
C LEU A 332 -16.32 -13.14 14.00
N ILE A 333 -15.08 -12.77 13.72
CA ILE A 333 -14.25 -11.92 14.58
C ILE A 333 -14.70 -10.48 14.39
N VAL A 334 -15.07 -9.79 15.47
CA VAL A 334 -15.61 -8.42 15.43
C VAL A 334 -14.82 -7.42 16.26
N ALA A 335 -13.98 -7.89 17.20
CA ALA A 335 -13.07 -7.04 17.95
C ALA A 335 -11.89 -7.83 18.50
N VAL A 336 -10.76 -7.15 18.73
CA VAL A 336 -9.58 -7.64 19.44
C VAL A 336 -9.14 -6.59 20.46
N ASP A 337 -9.01 -6.98 21.72
CA ASP A 337 -8.69 -6.09 22.87
C ASP A 337 -9.57 -4.83 22.92
N GLY A 338 -10.86 -4.97 22.55
CA GLY A 338 -11.82 -3.88 22.50
C GLY A 338 -11.71 -3.00 21.23
N ARG A 339 -10.73 -3.19 20.37
CA ARG A 339 -10.62 -2.52 19.07
C ARG A 339 -11.56 -3.20 18.07
N PRO A 340 -12.44 -2.48 17.38
CA PRO A 340 -13.28 -3.04 16.34
C PRO A 340 -12.44 -3.67 15.20
N VAL A 341 -12.87 -4.82 14.71
CA VAL A 341 -12.36 -5.46 13.51
C VAL A 341 -13.45 -5.37 12.45
N ARG A 342 -13.27 -4.52 11.46
CA ARG A 342 -14.24 -4.28 10.39
C ARG A 342 -14.01 -5.18 9.19
N ASP A 343 -12.73 -5.47 8.91
CA ASP A 343 -12.30 -6.23 7.75
C ASP A 343 -10.94 -6.92 8.00
N LEU A 344 -10.45 -7.64 6.98
CA LEU A 344 -9.18 -8.36 7.05
C LEU A 344 -7.97 -7.46 7.34
N PRO A 345 -7.81 -6.28 6.72
CA PRO A 345 -6.75 -5.33 7.06
C PRO A 345 -6.64 -4.98 8.53
N ASP A 346 -7.77 -4.68 9.18
CA ASP A 346 -7.79 -4.35 10.61
C ASP A 346 -7.21 -5.51 11.46
N LEU A 347 -7.65 -6.74 11.19
CA LEU A 347 -7.19 -7.91 11.95
C LEU A 347 -5.72 -8.24 11.68
N THR A 348 -5.30 -8.23 10.41
CA THR A 348 -3.91 -8.55 10.04
C THR A 348 -2.92 -7.53 10.58
N GLU A 349 -3.31 -6.25 10.66
CA GLU A 349 -2.49 -5.21 11.29
C GLU A 349 -2.37 -5.44 12.80
N ILE A 350 -3.49 -5.70 13.51
CA ILE A 350 -3.48 -5.97 14.95
C ILE A 350 -2.55 -7.14 15.26
N ILE A 351 -2.68 -8.25 14.53
CA ILE A 351 -1.81 -9.42 14.70
C ILE A 351 -0.35 -9.10 14.31
N GLY A 352 -0.14 -8.34 13.25
CA GLY A 352 1.19 -7.91 12.81
C GLY A 352 1.90 -7.00 13.81
N ARG A 353 1.18 -6.32 14.68
CA ARG A 353 1.76 -5.48 15.75
C ARG A 353 2.02 -6.26 17.03
N ALA A 354 1.39 -7.41 17.18
CA ALA A 354 1.58 -8.28 18.34
C ALA A 354 2.92 -9.04 18.29
N ARG A 355 3.32 -9.57 19.42
CA ARG A 355 4.53 -10.39 19.59
C ARG A 355 4.17 -11.84 19.84
N PRO A 356 5.04 -12.79 19.47
CA PRO A 356 4.92 -14.15 19.94
C PRO A 356 4.85 -14.20 21.46
N GLY A 357 3.83 -14.90 22.00
CA GLY A 357 3.52 -14.96 23.43
C GLY A 357 2.58 -13.88 23.93
N ASP A 358 2.21 -12.89 23.12
CA ASP A 358 1.16 -11.94 23.50
C ASP A 358 -0.19 -12.65 23.59
N ARG A 359 -1.00 -12.19 24.54
CA ARG A 359 -2.34 -12.69 24.81
C ARG A 359 -3.37 -11.68 24.34
N LEU A 360 -4.18 -12.04 23.35
CA LEU A 360 -5.22 -11.18 22.79
C LEU A 360 -6.62 -11.65 23.22
N ARG A 361 -7.46 -10.71 23.67
CA ARG A 361 -8.88 -10.96 23.92
C ARG A 361 -9.65 -10.70 22.62
N MET A 362 -10.23 -11.75 22.07
CA MET A 362 -10.95 -11.70 20.81
C MET A 362 -12.44 -11.83 21.05
N THR A 363 -13.22 -10.87 20.56
CA THR A 363 -14.69 -10.98 20.55
C THR A 363 -15.12 -11.59 19.24
N VAL A 364 -15.79 -12.73 19.32
CA VAL A 364 -16.34 -13.45 18.16
C VAL A 364 -17.85 -13.59 18.27
N VAL A 365 -18.53 -13.65 17.12
CA VAL A 365 -19.94 -14.00 17.01
C VAL A 365 -20.03 -15.41 16.45
N ARG A 366 -20.63 -16.29 17.24
CA ARG A 366 -20.89 -17.72 16.91
C ARG A 366 -22.37 -18.00 17.14
N GLU A 367 -23.09 -18.47 16.11
CA GLU A 367 -24.53 -18.75 16.19
C GLU A 367 -25.32 -17.53 16.70
N ASN A 368 -25.02 -16.36 16.20
CA ASN A 368 -25.59 -15.06 16.61
C ASN A 368 -25.37 -14.67 18.11
N LYS A 369 -24.46 -15.33 18.80
CA LYS A 369 -24.09 -15.00 20.19
C LYS A 369 -22.67 -14.50 20.26
N SER A 370 -22.47 -13.38 20.93
CA SER A 370 -21.13 -12.87 21.22
C SER A 370 -20.43 -13.75 22.25
N ARG A 371 -19.15 -14.02 22.02
CA ARG A 371 -18.26 -14.78 22.92
C ARG A 371 -16.92 -14.09 23.00
N GLU A 372 -16.29 -14.12 24.15
CA GLU A 372 -14.88 -13.72 24.30
C GLU A 372 -14.00 -14.97 24.36
N LEU A 373 -12.93 -14.93 23.58
CA LEU A 373 -11.88 -15.94 23.57
C LEU A 373 -10.55 -15.26 23.87
N THR A 374 -9.66 -15.96 24.56
CA THR A 374 -8.29 -15.50 24.79
C THR A 374 -7.34 -16.35 23.95
N ILE A 375 -6.56 -15.72 23.12
CA ILE A 375 -5.64 -16.38 22.19
C ILE A 375 -4.19 -16.00 22.57
N ASP A 376 -3.39 -17.00 22.92
CA ASP A 376 -1.95 -16.85 23.17
C ASP A 376 -1.22 -17.03 21.83
N LEU A 377 -0.70 -15.96 21.26
CA LEU A 377 -0.09 -15.97 19.92
C LEU A 377 1.21 -16.78 19.87
N LEU A 378 1.38 -17.55 18.81
CA LEU A 378 2.58 -18.35 18.58
C LEU A 378 3.56 -17.65 17.64
N PRO A 379 4.88 -17.97 17.70
CA PRO A 379 5.81 -17.52 16.68
C PRO A 379 5.47 -18.16 15.32
N ALA A 380 5.62 -17.41 14.25
CA ALA A 380 5.64 -18.00 12.91
C ALA A 380 6.78 -19.03 12.85
N GLY A 381 6.49 -20.23 12.35
CA GLY A 381 7.54 -21.23 12.09
C GLY A 381 8.54 -20.67 11.06
N ASN A 382 9.83 -20.98 11.27
CA ASN A 382 10.89 -20.65 10.31
C ASN A 382 10.75 -21.46 9.04
#